data_04331bb517791490108ff9582e1e9df3
#
_entry.id   04331bb517791490108ff9582e1e9df3
#
_cell.length_a   1.000
_cell.length_b   1.000
_cell.length_c   1.000
_cell.angle_alpha   90.00
_cell.angle_beta   90.00
_cell.angle_gamma   90.00
#
_symmetry.space_group_name_H-M   'P 1'
#
loop_
_entity.id
_entity.type
_entity.pdbx_description
1 polymer ?
#
loop_
_entity_poly.entity_id
_entity_poly.type
_entity_poly.pdbx_seq_one_letter_code
_entity_poly.pdbx_strand_id
1 'polypeptide(L)'
;MADVVFRKDFFVGEQASLVKTVSEADVNTFAKLIGDCSPLHADDDYARKSRFGRRIAHGMLTGGLISAVLGNKLPGAGGIYLSQQIEFLAPVYIGDTITVTVEVTAWQPDKRLITLMTDCYNQDKCQVVTGKAVLLVDRPAE
;
A
#
# COMPACT_ATOMS: atom_id res chain seq x y z
N MET A 1 3.81 25.27 -4.77
CA MET A 1 3.04 24.01 -4.78
C MET A 1 2.56 23.74 -6.19
N ALA A 2 2.66 22.48 -6.62
CA ALA A 2 2.05 22.09 -7.89
C ALA A 2 0.53 22.20 -7.81
N ASP A 3 -0.12 22.58 -8.91
CA ASP A 3 -1.57 22.60 -8.97
C ASP A 3 -2.12 21.19 -8.77
N VAL A 4 -3.16 21.09 -7.95
CA VAL A 4 -3.86 19.83 -7.71
C VAL A 4 -4.84 19.58 -8.84
N VAL A 5 -4.65 18.49 -9.56
CA VAL A 5 -5.52 18.12 -10.68
C VAL A 5 -6.47 17.01 -10.23
N PHE A 6 -7.77 17.32 -10.27
CA PHE A 6 -8.82 16.34 -10.00
C PHE A 6 -9.29 15.73 -11.32
N ARG A 7 -9.29 14.42 -11.38
CA ARG A 7 -9.70 13.71 -12.58
C ARG A 7 -11.21 13.51 -12.63
N LYS A 8 -11.77 13.62 -13.83
CA LYS A 8 -13.20 13.41 -14.06
C LYS A 8 -13.56 11.95 -14.22
N ASP A 9 -12.75 11.19 -14.95
CA ASP A 9 -13.03 9.81 -15.32
C ASP A 9 -11.83 8.90 -15.18
N PHE A 10 -12.14 7.62 -15.00
CA PHE A 10 -11.20 6.52 -14.93
C PHE A 10 -11.68 5.41 -15.86
N PHE A 11 -10.84 4.41 -16.13
CA PHE A 11 -11.24 3.27 -16.95
C PHE A 11 -10.79 1.96 -16.31
N VAL A 12 -11.60 0.91 -16.50
CA VAL A 12 -11.26 -0.44 -16.02
C VAL A 12 -10.00 -0.92 -16.72
N GLY A 13 -9.05 -1.44 -15.95
CA GLY A 13 -7.73 -1.85 -16.42
C GLY A 13 -6.65 -0.77 -16.27
N GLU A 14 -7.01 0.46 -15.90
CA GLU A 14 -6.04 1.51 -15.62
C GLU A 14 -5.19 1.13 -14.40
N GLN A 15 -3.86 1.32 -14.51
CA GLN A 15 -2.91 0.89 -13.48
C GLN A 15 -1.99 2.03 -13.04
N ALA A 16 -1.51 1.92 -11.81
CA ALA A 16 -0.41 2.71 -11.28
C ALA A 16 0.44 1.86 -10.36
N SER A 17 1.68 2.24 -10.15
CA SER A 17 2.60 1.48 -9.31
C SER A 17 3.58 2.38 -8.58
N LEU A 18 4.19 1.80 -7.54
CA LEU A 18 5.24 2.40 -6.72
C LEU A 18 6.24 1.32 -6.36
N VAL A 19 7.52 1.66 -6.36
CA VAL A 19 8.59 0.77 -5.90
C VAL A 19 9.24 1.39 -4.68
N LYS A 20 9.37 0.60 -3.60
CA LYS A 20 9.96 1.05 -2.34
C LYS A 20 10.83 -0.05 -1.74
N THR A 21 12.10 0.25 -1.49
CA THR A 21 12.94 -0.62 -0.67
C THR A 21 12.68 -0.31 0.80
N VAL A 22 12.28 -1.34 1.55
CA VAL A 22 11.94 -1.20 2.97
C VAL A 22 13.22 -1.26 3.80
N SER A 23 13.59 -0.13 4.39
CA SER A 23 14.80 -0.02 5.21
C SER A 23 14.52 -0.34 6.68
N GLU A 24 15.61 -0.59 7.44
CA GLU A 24 15.53 -0.70 8.89
C GLU A 24 14.95 0.59 9.52
N ALA A 25 15.37 1.75 9.02
CA ALA A 25 14.85 3.04 9.47
C ALA A 25 13.34 3.16 9.25
N ASP A 26 12.84 2.66 8.13
CA ASP A 26 11.40 2.65 7.83
C ASP A 26 10.62 1.83 8.87
N VAL A 27 11.10 0.63 9.17
CA VAL A 27 10.45 -0.26 10.15
C VAL A 27 10.50 0.35 11.56
N ASN A 28 11.65 0.90 11.96
CA ASN A 28 11.80 1.52 13.26
C ASN A 28 10.89 2.75 13.41
N THR A 29 10.83 3.58 12.38
CA THR A 29 9.97 4.78 12.36
C THR A 29 8.50 4.40 12.43
N PHE A 30 8.09 3.42 11.64
CA PHE A 30 6.71 2.95 11.62
C PHE A 30 6.30 2.36 12.98
N ALA A 31 7.18 1.56 13.59
CA ALA A 31 6.93 0.99 14.93
C ALA A 31 6.67 2.08 15.96
N LYS A 32 7.49 3.12 15.96
CA LYS A 32 7.32 4.25 16.90
C LYS A 32 6.05 5.05 16.61
N LEU A 33 5.78 5.29 15.33
CA LEU A 33 4.65 6.10 14.91
C LEU A 33 3.32 5.50 15.34
N ILE A 34 3.14 4.19 15.15
CA ILE A 34 1.88 3.50 15.46
C ILE A 34 1.87 2.82 16.83
N GLY A 35 3.03 2.71 17.48
CA GLY A 35 3.16 2.06 18.78
C GLY A 35 3.31 0.54 18.74
N ASP A 36 3.44 -0.07 17.57
CA ASP A 36 3.65 -1.52 17.42
C ASP A 36 5.14 -1.84 17.42
N CYS A 37 5.68 -2.07 18.63
CA CYS A 37 7.07 -2.45 18.87
C CYS A 37 7.19 -3.95 19.18
N SER A 38 6.36 -4.78 18.58
CA SER A 38 6.45 -6.24 18.71
C SER A 38 7.88 -6.70 18.41
N PRO A 39 8.45 -7.63 19.20
CA PRO A 39 9.85 -8.02 19.04
C PRO A 39 10.18 -8.63 17.69
N LEU A 40 9.20 -9.19 16.99
CA LEU A 40 9.40 -9.70 15.63
C LEU A 40 9.82 -8.58 14.64
N HIS A 41 9.38 -7.34 14.90
CA HIS A 41 9.72 -6.18 14.08
C HIS A 41 10.89 -5.37 14.66
N ALA A 42 11.12 -5.42 15.97
CA ALA A 42 11.98 -4.49 16.68
C ALA A 42 13.27 -5.11 17.26
N ASP A 43 13.34 -6.44 17.43
CA ASP A 43 14.42 -7.11 18.13
C ASP A 43 15.09 -8.17 17.24
N ASP A 44 16.35 -7.92 16.87
CA ASP A 44 17.11 -8.81 15.98
C ASP A 44 17.34 -10.19 16.61
N ASP A 45 17.61 -10.27 17.91
CA ASP A 45 17.85 -11.53 18.60
C ASP A 45 16.58 -12.39 18.67
N TYR A 46 15.46 -11.75 18.98
CA TYR A 46 14.17 -12.44 18.98
C TYR A 46 13.82 -12.94 17.56
N ALA A 47 13.95 -12.09 16.58
CA ALA A 47 13.60 -12.40 15.19
C ALA A 47 14.48 -13.52 14.62
N ARG A 48 15.76 -13.56 14.98
CA ARG A 48 16.69 -14.62 14.55
C ARG A 48 16.23 -15.99 15.02
N LYS A 49 15.64 -16.07 16.19
CA LYS A 49 15.11 -17.32 16.80
C LYS A 49 13.70 -17.64 16.35
N SER A 50 13.04 -16.73 15.62
CA SER A 50 11.69 -16.93 15.11
C SER A 50 11.69 -17.81 13.85
N ARG A 51 10.50 -18.25 13.44
CA ARG A 51 10.32 -18.99 12.20
C ARG A 51 10.78 -18.22 10.95
N PHE A 52 10.89 -16.90 11.03
CA PHE A 52 11.30 -16.04 9.92
C PHE A 52 12.82 -15.86 9.83
N GLY A 53 13.57 -16.11 10.91
CA GLY A 53 15.02 -16.04 10.95
C GLY A 53 15.61 -14.66 11.02
N ARG A 54 14.85 -13.61 10.79
CA ARG A 54 15.26 -12.19 10.87
C ARG A 54 14.03 -11.30 10.97
N ARG A 55 14.25 -10.02 11.26
CA ARG A 55 13.16 -9.05 11.42
C ARG A 55 12.36 -8.90 10.14
N ILE A 56 11.05 -8.87 10.31
CA ILE A 56 10.09 -8.59 9.22
C ILE A 56 9.43 -7.23 9.44
N ALA A 57 9.03 -6.60 8.34
CA ALA A 57 8.24 -5.38 8.39
C ALA A 57 6.81 -5.67 8.84
N HIS A 58 6.18 -4.67 9.47
CA HIS A 58 4.76 -4.75 9.77
C HIS A 58 3.95 -4.91 8.48
N GLY A 59 2.96 -5.80 8.49
CA GLY A 59 2.06 -5.93 7.34
C GLY A 59 1.42 -4.60 6.96
N MET A 60 1.04 -3.80 7.94
CA MET A 60 0.41 -2.50 7.71
C MET A 60 1.38 -1.43 7.19
N LEU A 61 2.69 -1.62 7.28
CA LEU A 61 3.65 -0.78 6.56
C LEU A 61 3.48 -0.96 5.04
N THR A 62 3.39 -2.20 4.58
CA THR A 62 3.07 -2.52 3.19
C THR A 62 1.69 -1.98 2.80
N GLY A 63 0.70 -2.10 3.69
CA GLY A 63 -0.61 -1.48 3.51
C GLY A 63 -0.52 0.03 3.31
N GLY A 64 0.36 0.70 4.05
CA GLY A 64 0.64 2.12 3.89
C GLY A 64 1.19 2.47 2.50
N LEU A 65 1.99 1.59 1.90
CA LEU A 65 2.49 1.79 0.53
C LEU A 65 1.35 1.73 -0.50
N ILE A 66 0.35 0.89 -0.28
CA ILE A 66 -0.87 0.88 -1.09
C ILE A 66 -1.56 2.25 -1.01
N SER A 67 -1.73 2.77 0.19
CA SER A 67 -2.33 4.09 0.41
C SER A 67 -1.56 5.19 -0.35
N ALA A 68 -0.24 5.11 -0.42
CA ALA A 68 0.58 6.09 -1.14
C ALA A 68 0.29 6.09 -2.64
N VAL A 69 0.11 4.91 -3.25
CA VAL A 69 -0.24 4.81 -4.68
C VAL A 69 -1.63 5.36 -4.93
N LEU A 70 -2.60 4.98 -4.10
CA LEU A 70 -3.99 5.42 -4.25
C LEU A 70 -4.10 6.94 -4.08
N GLY A 71 -3.43 7.50 -3.09
CA GLY A 71 -3.51 8.92 -2.77
C GLY A 71 -2.76 9.82 -3.75
N ASN A 72 -1.63 9.36 -4.27
CA ASN A 72 -0.77 10.19 -5.11
C ASN A 72 -0.93 9.95 -6.62
N LYS A 73 -1.37 8.77 -7.02
CA LYS A 73 -1.35 8.36 -8.43
C LYS A 73 -2.70 7.97 -8.99
N LEU A 74 -3.41 7.02 -8.35
CA LEU A 74 -4.65 6.46 -8.90
C LEU A 74 -5.57 6.02 -7.74
N PRO A 75 -6.68 6.69 -7.49
CA PRO A 75 -7.25 7.80 -8.25
C PRO A 75 -6.49 9.12 -8.08
N GLY A 76 -5.56 9.23 -7.12
CA GLY A 76 -4.82 10.45 -6.87
C GLY A 76 -5.65 11.46 -6.07
N ALA A 77 -5.38 12.75 -6.29
CA ALA A 77 -6.04 13.83 -5.56
C ALA A 77 -7.56 13.73 -5.63
N GLY A 78 -8.22 13.96 -4.50
CA GLY A 78 -9.68 13.83 -4.36
C GLY A 78 -10.15 12.45 -3.95
N GLY A 79 -9.27 11.45 -3.95
CA GLY A 79 -9.62 10.11 -3.49
C GLY A 79 -9.77 10.04 -1.97
N ILE A 80 -10.94 9.57 -1.53
CA ILE A 80 -11.26 9.37 -0.11
C ILE A 80 -11.36 7.87 0.12
N TYR A 81 -10.48 7.35 0.97
CA TYR A 81 -10.41 5.92 1.27
C TYR A 81 -11.64 5.48 2.05
N LEU A 82 -12.45 4.60 1.49
CA LEU A 82 -13.65 4.08 2.15
C LEU A 82 -13.41 2.71 2.77
N SER A 83 -12.72 1.82 2.03
CA SER A 83 -12.46 0.48 2.53
C SER A 83 -11.21 -0.12 1.90
N GLN A 84 -10.56 -1.00 2.66
CA GLN A 84 -9.44 -1.82 2.18
C GLN A 84 -9.62 -3.23 2.73
N GLN A 85 -9.75 -4.19 1.84
CA GLN A 85 -9.55 -5.59 2.15
C GLN A 85 -8.09 -5.92 1.85
N ILE A 86 -7.41 -6.63 2.76
CA ILE A 86 -5.99 -6.95 2.63
C ILE A 86 -5.70 -8.34 3.18
N GLU A 87 -4.94 -9.11 2.43
CA GLU A 87 -4.42 -10.42 2.85
C GLU A 87 -2.90 -10.40 2.76
N PHE A 88 -2.24 -10.86 3.81
CA PHE A 88 -0.79 -10.95 3.90
C PHE A 88 -0.37 -12.37 3.52
N LEU A 89 0.24 -12.52 2.35
CA LEU A 89 0.54 -13.83 1.74
C LEU A 89 1.94 -14.32 2.08
N ALA A 90 2.88 -13.41 2.34
CA ALA A 90 4.28 -13.73 2.65
C ALA A 90 4.90 -12.59 3.46
N PRO A 91 5.93 -12.89 4.28
CA PRO A 91 6.62 -11.84 5.06
C PRO A 91 7.40 -10.89 4.15
N VAL A 92 7.50 -9.63 4.58
CA VAL A 92 8.38 -8.64 3.98
C VAL A 92 9.55 -8.43 4.92
N TYR A 93 10.76 -8.73 4.45
CA TYR A 93 11.98 -8.57 5.24
C TYR A 93 12.56 -7.17 5.08
N ILE A 94 13.28 -6.71 6.10
CA ILE A 94 14.08 -5.48 5.98
C ILE A 94 15.06 -5.67 4.82
N GLY A 95 15.10 -4.71 3.90
CA GLY A 95 15.90 -4.76 2.68
C GLY A 95 15.15 -5.22 1.44
N ASP A 96 13.95 -5.77 1.60
CA ASP A 96 13.12 -6.15 0.45
C ASP A 96 12.69 -4.91 -0.33
N THR A 97 12.64 -5.06 -1.66
CA THR A 97 12.11 -4.03 -2.56
C THR A 97 10.70 -4.44 -2.99
N ILE A 98 9.75 -3.64 -2.58
CA ILE A 98 8.33 -3.91 -2.80
C ILE A 98 7.82 -3.10 -3.98
N THR A 99 7.20 -3.79 -4.93
CA THR A 99 6.44 -3.17 -6.01
C THR A 99 4.96 -3.27 -5.67
N VAL A 100 4.32 -2.13 -5.52
CA VAL A 100 2.86 -2.03 -5.33
C VAL A 100 2.24 -1.71 -6.67
N THR A 101 1.23 -2.49 -7.05
CA THR A 101 0.45 -2.24 -8.27
C THR A 101 -1.02 -2.16 -7.91
N VAL A 102 -1.68 -1.11 -8.39
CA VAL A 102 -3.13 -0.98 -8.27
C VAL A 102 -3.75 -0.96 -9.66
N GLU A 103 -4.91 -1.56 -9.79
CA GLU A 103 -5.64 -1.65 -11.06
C GLU A 103 -7.12 -1.39 -10.85
N VAL A 104 -7.68 -0.50 -11.65
CA VAL A 104 -9.12 -0.22 -11.60
C VAL A 104 -9.89 -1.43 -12.10
N THR A 105 -10.77 -1.96 -11.25
CA THR A 105 -11.67 -3.06 -11.58
C THR A 105 -13.11 -2.62 -11.79
N ALA A 106 -13.51 -1.47 -11.23
CA ALA A 106 -14.82 -0.89 -11.43
C ALA A 106 -14.78 0.62 -11.24
N TRP A 107 -15.52 1.32 -12.06
CA TRP A 107 -15.72 2.76 -11.96
C TRP A 107 -17.20 3.09 -12.14
N GLN A 108 -17.80 3.79 -11.19
CA GLN A 108 -19.18 4.23 -11.21
C GLN A 108 -19.21 5.77 -11.25
N PRO A 109 -19.30 6.38 -12.45
CA PRO A 109 -19.17 7.85 -12.57
C PRO A 109 -20.28 8.64 -11.85
N ASP A 110 -21.49 8.12 -11.82
CA ASP A 110 -22.63 8.75 -11.16
C ASP A 110 -22.48 8.81 -9.64
N LYS A 111 -21.91 7.78 -9.04
CA LYS A 111 -21.62 7.68 -7.61
C LYS A 111 -20.21 8.14 -7.25
N ARG A 112 -19.36 8.35 -8.21
CA ARG A 112 -17.94 8.66 -8.02
C ARG A 112 -17.21 7.61 -7.18
N LEU A 113 -17.59 6.34 -7.34
CA LEU A 113 -16.96 5.21 -6.64
C LEU A 113 -16.01 4.46 -7.55
N ILE A 114 -14.78 4.31 -7.11
CA ILE A 114 -13.73 3.54 -7.79
C ILE A 114 -13.33 2.33 -6.95
N THR A 115 -13.25 1.18 -7.60
CA THR A 115 -12.76 -0.06 -6.98
C THR A 115 -11.48 -0.47 -7.66
N LEU A 116 -10.47 -0.81 -6.86
CA LEU A 116 -9.16 -1.20 -7.37
C LEU A 116 -8.69 -2.49 -6.71
N MET A 117 -8.05 -3.35 -7.50
CA MET A 117 -7.23 -4.43 -6.98
C MET A 117 -5.90 -3.85 -6.53
N THR A 118 -5.38 -4.31 -5.38
CA THR A 118 -4.16 -3.78 -4.76
C THR A 118 -3.23 -4.93 -4.41
N ASP A 119 -2.15 -5.09 -5.18
CA ASP A 119 -1.21 -6.18 -5.05
C ASP A 119 0.20 -5.67 -4.79
N CYS A 120 0.96 -6.42 -3.98
CA CYS A 120 2.35 -6.10 -3.69
C CYS A 120 3.22 -7.33 -3.92
N TYR A 121 4.39 -7.11 -4.52
CA TYR A 121 5.38 -8.13 -4.84
C TYR A 121 6.75 -7.72 -4.31
N ASN A 122 7.56 -8.69 -3.89
CA ASN A 122 8.96 -8.43 -3.55
C ASN A 122 9.85 -8.48 -4.81
N GLN A 123 11.17 -8.32 -4.63
CA GLN A 123 12.16 -8.32 -5.72
C GLN A 123 12.24 -9.65 -6.48
N ASP A 124 11.81 -10.75 -5.85
CA ASP A 124 11.78 -12.08 -6.46
C ASP A 124 10.46 -12.38 -7.16
N LYS A 125 9.60 -11.35 -7.31
CA LYS A 125 8.25 -11.46 -7.88
C LYS A 125 7.32 -12.36 -7.08
N CYS A 126 7.64 -12.61 -5.81
CA CYS A 126 6.75 -13.28 -4.87
C CYS A 126 5.69 -12.29 -4.40
N GLN A 127 4.44 -12.68 -4.51
CA GLN A 127 3.33 -11.84 -4.04
C GLN A 127 3.28 -11.88 -2.51
N VAL A 128 3.41 -10.71 -1.90
CA VAL A 128 3.43 -10.57 -0.43
C VAL A 128 2.10 -10.07 0.13
N VAL A 129 1.34 -9.34 -0.68
CA VAL A 129 0.02 -8.79 -0.31
C VAL A 129 -0.90 -8.85 -1.51
N THR A 130 -2.18 -9.14 -1.25
CA THR A 130 -3.27 -8.92 -2.21
C THR A 130 -4.43 -8.25 -1.48
N GLY A 131 -5.25 -7.52 -2.22
CA GLY A 131 -6.41 -6.87 -1.63
C GLY A 131 -7.25 -6.11 -2.62
N LYS A 132 -8.26 -5.43 -2.07
CA LYS A 132 -9.20 -4.62 -2.81
C LYS A 132 -9.51 -3.35 -2.06
N ALA A 133 -9.47 -2.22 -2.75
CA ALA A 133 -9.76 -0.90 -2.22
C ALA A 133 -11.00 -0.31 -2.87
N VAL A 134 -11.79 0.43 -2.09
CA VAL A 134 -12.88 1.26 -2.61
C VAL A 134 -12.66 2.69 -2.12
N LEU A 135 -12.70 3.64 -3.05
CA LEU A 135 -12.57 5.05 -2.76
C LEU A 135 -13.72 5.84 -3.37
N LEU A 136 -14.08 6.90 -2.67
CA LEU A 136 -14.94 7.95 -3.22
C LEU A 136 -14.04 9.02 -3.82
N VAL A 137 -14.27 9.38 -5.07
CA VAL A 137 -13.48 10.41 -5.73
C VAL A 137 -14.28 11.71 -5.76
N ASP A 138 -13.78 12.74 -5.08
CA ASP A 138 -14.44 14.05 -5.07
C ASP A 138 -14.60 14.58 -6.48
N ARG A 139 -15.67 15.34 -6.67
CA ARG A 139 -15.89 16.05 -7.92
C ARG A 139 -14.92 17.23 -8.02
N PRO A 140 -14.39 17.49 -9.23
CA PRO A 140 -13.60 18.70 -9.43
C PRO A 140 -14.42 19.94 -9.03
N ALA A 141 -13.75 20.91 -8.39
CA ALA A 141 -14.37 22.20 -8.10
C ALA A 141 -14.69 22.89 -9.42
N GLU A 142 -15.88 23.45 -9.52
CA GLU A 142 -16.28 24.26 -10.67
C GLU A 142 -15.67 25.67 -10.60
#